data_0db457acc78cc040842ca45a97685ce3
#
_entry.id   0db457acc78cc040842ca45a97685ce3
#
_cell.length_a   1.000
_cell.length_b   1.000
_cell.length_c   1.000
_cell.angle_alpha   90.00
_cell.angle_beta   90.00
_cell.angle_gamma   90.00
#
_symmetry.space_group_name_H-M   'P 1'
#
loop_
_entity.id
_entity.type
_entity.pdbx_description
1 polymer ?
#
loop_
_entity_poly.entity_id
_entity_poly.type
_entity_poly.pdbx_seq_one_letter_code
_entity_poly.pdbx_strand_id
1 'polypeptide(L)'
;VTIDADTQQRLGIVVAPVATGTDGPRLDGFAKGLDAGPLAAIIAEVDTAQAAANASAAEARRLESLYRQDVSASRRSVEAARSQAAADAARIRLAQQRIGIEFGPGLLRLGLAAVRQLTTEIASGRAALIRIDIPGTSLAPGSVVSLGTGSALAVVRVLGPAATADARLQSAGVLAILRGPMAHQSLAGRIMPASVATGTGDAGLIVPRDAIVRFQGQMWVYRQSGKGFVRVVLTDPVSVADGWLIPVGSGQARLKSGDRIAVRGGTGLLAMDLGGTGQNQAAEEE
;
A
#
# COMPACT_ATOMS: atom_id res chain seq x y z
N VAL A 1 27.31 30.30 -9.33
CA VAL A 1 27.68 30.19 -10.74
C VAL A 1 26.67 30.97 -11.56
N THR A 2 27.12 31.97 -12.34
CA THR A 2 26.26 32.72 -13.26
C THR A 2 26.31 32.06 -14.63
N ILE A 3 25.15 31.76 -15.23
CA ILE A 3 25.04 31.03 -16.50
C ILE A 3 23.90 31.64 -17.31
N ASP A 4 24.14 31.93 -18.58
CA ASP A 4 23.08 32.37 -19.50
C ASP A 4 22.16 31.21 -19.92
N ALA A 5 21.02 31.55 -20.52
CA ALA A 5 20.00 30.59 -20.91
C ALA A 5 20.49 29.58 -21.96
N ASP A 6 21.34 30.00 -22.89
CA ASP A 6 21.90 29.14 -23.93
C ASP A 6 22.84 28.10 -23.35
N THR A 7 23.65 28.49 -22.37
CA THR A 7 24.55 27.58 -21.65
C THR A 7 23.75 26.62 -20.77
N GLN A 8 22.66 27.06 -20.13
CA GLN A 8 21.77 26.16 -19.39
C GLN A 8 21.18 25.07 -20.30
N GLN A 9 20.75 25.44 -21.50
CA GLN A 9 20.19 24.50 -22.46
C GLN A 9 21.25 23.53 -22.99
N ARG A 10 22.46 23.99 -23.32
CA ARG A 10 23.56 23.15 -23.76
C ARG A 10 24.01 22.15 -22.71
N LEU A 11 23.97 22.52 -21.43
CA LEU A 11 24.33 21.66 -20.30
C LEU A 11 23.17 20.74 -19.89
N GLY A 12 22.02 20.85 -20.53
CA GLY A 12 20.84 20.05 -20.19
C GLY A 12 20.32 20.28 -18.77
N ILE A 13 20.48 21.52 -18.26
CA ILE A 13 20.04 21.86 -16.91
C ILE A 13 18.52 21.98 -16.91
N VAL A 14 17.86 21.11 -16.13
CA VAL A 14 16.42 21.14 -15.89
C VAL A 14 16.18 21.57 -14.45
N VAL A 15 15.26 22.47 -14.23
CA VAL A 15 14.89 22.96 -12.91
C VAL A 15 13.45 22.60 -12.55
N ALA A 16 13.21 22.25 -11.29
CA ALA A 16 11.89 22.01 -10.74
C ALA A 16 11.71 22.73 -9.39
N PRO A 17 10.47 23.07 -9.02
CA PRO A 17 10.22 23.67 -7.72
C PRO A 17 10.38 22.64 -6.60
N VAL A 18 10.91 23.09 -5.45
CA VAL A 18 10.95 22.29 -4.22
C VAL A 18 9.52 22.21 -3.65
N ALA A 19 9.03 21.00 -3.48
CA ALA A 19 7.74 20.74 -2.88
C ALA A 19 7.84 20.63 -1.36
N THR A 20 6.76 20.97 -0.66
CA THR A 20 6.57 20.56 0.73
C THR A 20 5.97 19.18 0.79
N GLY A 21 6.37 18.38 1.76
CA GLY A 21 5.79 17.08 2.01
C GLY A 21 5.93 16.71 3.49
N THR A 22 5.16 15.73 3.88
CA THR A 22 5.32 15.05 5.16
C THR A 22 5.74 13.63 4.83
N ASP A 23 6.93 13.26 5.22
CA ASP A 23 7.36 11.86 5.13
C ASP A 23 8.07 11.50 6.45
N GLY A 24 7.79 10.31 6.94
CA GLY A 24 8.35 9.80 8.17
C GLY A 24 9.18 8.55 7.91
N PRO A 25 9.86 8.06 8.93
CA PRO A 25 10.55 6.78 8.84
C PRO A 25 9.59 5.71 8.37
N ARG A 26 10.03 4.87 7.46
CA ARG A 26 9.25 3.77 6.90
C ARG A 26 9.83 2.44 7.34
N LEU A 27 8.96 1.50 7.58
CA LEU A 27 9.34 0.10 7.71
C LEU A 27 9.01 -0.60 6.40
N ASP A 28 10.00 -1.30 5.88
CA ASP A 28 9.90 -2.05 4.65
C ASP A 28 9.56 -3.51 4.93
N GLY A 29 8.86 -4.11 3.99
CA GLY A 29 8.45 -5.49 4.01
C GLY A 29 8.02 -5.96 2.63
N PHE A 30 7.19 -7.00 2.60
CA PHE A 30 6.77 -7.63 1.37
C PHE A 30 5.27 -7.86 1.37
N ALA A 31 4.67 -7.74 0.19
CA ALA A 31 3.31 -8.18 -0.08
C ALA A 31 3.36 -9.36 -1.05
N LYS A 32 2.51 -10.35 -0.81
CA LYS A 32 2.39 -11.55 -1.64
C LYS A 32 0.94 -11.72 -2.08
N GLY A 33 0.74 -11.94 -3.38
CA GLY A 33 -0.56 -12.34 -3.93
C GLY A 33 -0.98 -13.69 -3.36
N LEU A 34 -2.20 -13.79 -2.84
CA LEU A 34 -2.77 -15.03 -2.34
C LEU A 34 -3.59 -15.72 -3.42
N ASP A 35 -3.61 -17.06 -3.37
CA ASP A 35 -4.56 -17.84 -4.13
C ASP A 35 -5.97 -17.65 -3.58
N ALA A 36 -6.88 -17.22 -4.43
CA ALA A 36 -8.29 -17.03 -4.07
C ALA A 36 -9.16 -18.25 -4.37
N GLY A 37 -8.60 -19.32 -4.96
CA GLY A 37 -9.32 -20.55 -5.24
C GLY A 37 -10.02 -21.14 -4.00
N PRO A 38 -9.33 -21.30 -2.86
CA PRO A 38 -9.95 -21.73 -1.61
C PRO A 38 -11.10 -20.82 -1.14
N LEU A 39 -10.96 -19.49 -1.28
CA LEU A 39 -12.02 -18.56 -0.92
C LEU A 39 -13.26 -18.75 -1.82
N ALA A 40 -13.05 -18.89 -3.13
CA ALA A 40 -14.14 -19.13 -4.07
C ALA A 40 -14.87 -20.44 -3.77
N ALA A 41 -14.13 -21.51 -3.40
CA ALA A 41 -14.70 -22.79 -3.00
C ALA A 41 -15.58 -22.66 -1.74
N ILE A 42 -15.12 -21.92 -0.72
CA ILE A 42 -15.91 -21.68 0.50
C ILE A 42 -17.19 -20.90 0.17
N ILE A 43 -17.11 -19.89 -0.70
CA ILE A 43 -18.30 -19.11 -1.12
C ILE A 43 -19.31 -20.01 -1.84
N ALA A 44 -18.86 -20.88 -2.73
CA ALA A 44 -19.74 -21.85 -3.41
C ALA A 44 -20.39 -22.82 -2.42
N GLU A 45 -19.66 -23.27 -1.39
CA GLU A 45 -20.18 -24.10 -0.32
C GLU A 45 -21.27 -23.36 0.51
N VAL A 46 -21.01 -22.08 0.86
CA VAL A 46 -21.99 -21.24 1.54
C VAL A 46 -23.26 -21.09 0.70
N ASP A 47 -23.14 -20.85 -0.61
CA ASP A 47 -24.27 -20.65 -1.49
C ASP A 47 -25.11 -21.94 -1.63
N THR A 48 -24.44 -23.10 -1.73
CA THR A 48 -25.10 -24.41 -1.73
C THR A 48 -25.81 -24.69 -0.40
N ALA A 49 -25.14 -24.44 0.72
CA ALA A 49 -25.74 -24.62 2.03
C ALA A 49 -26.94 -23.65 2.26
N GLN A 50 -26.86 -22.44 1.75
CA GLN A 50 -27.96 -21.46 1.81
C GLN A 50 -29.18 -21.94 1.03
N ALA A 51 -28.99 -22.48 -0.17
CA ALA A 51 -30.07 -23.04 -0.97
C ALA A 51 -30.76 -24.22 -0.24
N ALA A 52 -29.97 -25.15 0.31
CA ALA A 52 -30.47 -26.28 1.10
C ALA A 52 -31.26 -25.81 2.34
N ALA A 53 -30.71 -24.84 3.09
CA ALA A 53 -31.37 -24.30 4.27
C ALA A 53 -32.68 -23.58 3.93
N ASN A 54 -32.74 -22.89 2.81
CA ASN A 54 -33.98 -22.23 2.37
C ASN A 54 -35.06 -23.28 2.03
N ALA A 55 -34.69 -24.37 1.36
CA ALA A 55 -35.60 -25.46 0.99
C ALA A 55 -36.10 -26.20 2.24
N SER A 56 -35.21 -26.60 3.15
CA SER A 56 -35.59 -27.34 4.37
C SER A 56 -36.40 -26.45 5.34
N ALA A 57 -36.11 -25.17 5.45
CA ALA A 57 -36.90 -24.23 6.25
C ALA A 57 -38.32 -24.01 5.66
N ALA A 58 -38.43 -23.98 4.32
CA ALA A 58 -39.76 -23.89 3.67
C ALA A 58 -40.58 -25.16 3.91
N GLU A 59 -39.97 -26.34 3.81
CA GLU A 59 -40.63 -27.60 4.09
C GLU A 59 -41.05 -27.73 5.56
N ALA A 60 -40.19 -27.34 6.50
CA ALA A 60 -40.54 -27.32 7.92
C ALA A 60 -41.75 -26.43 8.20
N ARG A 61 -41.80 -25.24 7.61
CA ARG A 61 -42.96 -24.34 7.73
C ARG A 61 -44.23 -24.92 7.12
N ARG A 62 -44.12 -25.58 5.96
CA ARG A 62 -45.23 -26.22 5.28
C ARG A 62 -45.85 -27.34 6.16
N LEU A 63 -44.99 -28.25 6.64
CA LEU A 63 -45.43 -29.37 7.48
C LEU A 63 -46.03 -28.87 8.81
N GLU A 64 -45.48 -27.83 9.41
CA GLU A 64 -45.99 -27.22 10.62
C GLU A 64 -47.38 -26.60 10.43
N SER A 65 -47.62 -25.96 9.26
CA SER A 65 -48.94 -25.44 8.89
C SER A 65 -49.95 -26.54 8.71
N LEU A 66 -49.62 -27.65 8.02
CA LEU A 66 -50.49 -28.80 7.83
C LEU A 66 -50.83 -29.50 9.15
N TYR A 67 -49.85 -29.64 10.05
CA TYR A 67 -50.06 -30.21 11.38
C TYR A 67 -51.00 -29.38 12.21
N ARG A 68 -50.89 -28.03 12.20
CA ARG A 68 -51.79 -27.13 12.93
C ARG A 68 -53.24 -27.11 12.42
N GLN A 69 -53.44 -27.48 11.16
CA GLN A 69 -54.75 -27.51 10.52
C GLN A 69 -55.40 -28.92 10.55
N ASP A 70 -54.85 -29.84 11.35
CA ASP A 70 -55.26 -31.24 11.39
C ASP A 70 -55.26 -31.99 10.03
N VAL A 71 -54.47 -31.50 9.07
CA VAL A 71 -54.42 -32.00 7.72
C VAL A 71 -53.12 -32.81 7.52
N SER A 72 -53.18 -34.13 7.74
CA SER A 72 -52.26 -35.14 7.20
C SER A 72 -50.75 -35.04 7.49
N ALA A 73 -50.27 -34.15 8.32
CA ALA A 73 -48.88 -34.15 8.80
C ALA A 73 -48.78 -34.74 10.20
N SER A 74 -47.86 -35.69 10.40
CA SER A 74 -47.62 -36.26 11.73
C SER A 74 -46.64 -35.36 12.54
N ARG A 75 -46.75 -35.41 13.89
CA ARG A 75 -45.81 -34.74 14.79
C ARG A 75 -44.34 -35.15 14.43
N ARG A 76 -44.12 -36.42 14.18
CA ARG A 76 -42.79 -36.98 13.79
C ARG A 76 -42.24 -36.32 12.52
N SER A 77 -43.08 -36.09 11.50
CA SER A 77 -42.66 -35.45 10.27
C SER A 77 -42.28 -33.98 10.46
N VAL A 78 -43.04 -33.26 11.32
CA VAL A 78 -42.71 -31.88 11.68
C VAL A 78 -41.36 -31.80 12.44
N GLU A 79 -41.16 -32.68 13.41
CA GLU A 79 -39.92 -32.73 14.20
C GLU A 79 -38.71 -33.08 13.30
N ALA A 80 -38.85 -34.02 12.38
CA ALA A 80 -37.81 -34.38 11.41
C ALA A 80 -37.44 -33.19 10.49
N ALA A 81 -38.45 -32.50 9.94
CA ALA A 81 -38.21 -31.34 9.09
C ALA A 81 -37.53 -30.16 9.83
N ARG A 82 -37.92 -29.93 11.08
CA ARG A 82 -37.27 -28.91 11.94
C ARG A 82 -35.80 -29.28 12.21
N SER A 83 -35.51 -30.55 12.49
CA SER A 83 -34.15 -31.03 12.72
C SER A 83 -33.29 -30.86 11.46
N GLN A 84 -33.86 -31.18 10.29
CA GLN A 84 -33.15 -30.97 8.99
C GLN A 84 -32.88 -29.49 8.75
N ALA A 85 -33.84 -28.61 8.94
CA ALA A 85 -33.66 -27.17 8.76
C ALA A 85 -32.60 -26.62 9.73
N ALA A 86 -32.56 -27.09 10.96
CA ALA A 86 -31.54 -26.71 11.94
C ALA A 86 -30.13 -27.18 11.52
N ALA A 87 -30.01 -28.40 10.99
CA ALA A 87 -28.77 -28.96 10.50
C ALA A 87 -28.23 -28.16 9.29
N ASP A 88 -29.09 -27.80 8.33
CA ASP A 88 -28.70 -27.04 7.15
C ASP A 88 -28.30 -25.59 7.53
N ALA A 89 -29.01 -24.97 8.48
CA ALA A 89 -28.62 -23.67 9.03
C ALA A 89 -27.27 -23.73 9.76
N ALA A 90 -26.94 -24.84 10.41
CA ALA A 90 -25.61 -25.03 11.03
C ALA A 90 -24.50 -25.15 10.00
N ARG A 91 -24.75 -25.79 8.83
CA ARG A 91 -23.78 -25.89 7.73
C ARG A 91 -23.39 -24.51 7.18
N ILE A 92 -24.35 -23.59 7.04
CA ILE A 92 -24.05 -22.21 6.61
C ILE A 92 -23.08 -21.56 7.60
N ARG A 93 -23.35 -21.65 8.90
CA ARG A 93 -22.49 -21.05 9.93
C ARG A 93 -21.08 -21.64 9.89
N LEU A 94 -20.97 -22.95 9.73
CA LEU A 94 -19.68 -23.63 9.63
C LEU A 94 -18.89 -23.16 8.41
N ALA A 95 -19.50 -23.10 7.23
CA ALA A 95 -18.86 -22.63 6.01
C ALA A 95 -18.43 -21.15 6.14
N GLN A 96 -19.25 -20.29 6.75
CA GLN A 96 -18.89 -18.91 7.01
C GLN A 96 -17.70 -18.77 7.98
N GLN A 97 -17.64 -19.58 9.04
CA GLN A 97 -16.53 -19.57 10.00
C GLN A 97 -15.20 -19.97 9.33
N ARG A 98 -15.23 -20.85 8.32
CA ARG A 98 -14.03 -21.22 7.58
C ARG A 98 -13.35 -20.05 6.91
N ILE A 99 -14.08 -19.02 6.46
CA ILE A 99 -13.49 -17.79 5.93
C ILE A 99 -12.56 -17.16 6.97
N GLY A 100 -13.00 -17.06 8.21
CA GLY A 100 -12.17 -16.50 9.30
C GLY A 100 -11.00 -17.39 9.69
N ILE A 101 -11.18 -18.71 9.66
CA ILE A 101 -10.14 -19.70 10.02
C ILE A 101 -9.04 -19.75 8.96
N GLU A 102 -9.40 -19.75 7.67
CA GLU A 102 -8.45 -19.93 6.58
C GLU A 102 -7.79 -18.61 6.14
N PHE A 103 -8.51 -17.50 6.23
CA PHE A 103 -8.01 -16.20 5.75
C PHE A 103 -7.79 -15.18 6.88
N GLY A 104 -8.43 -15.36 8.02
CA GLY A 104 -8.35 -14.43 9.14
C GLY A 104 -9.62 -13.60 9.33
N PRO A 105 -9.78 -13.03 10.53
CA PRO A 105 -11.04 -12.37 10.95
C PRO A 105 -11.33 -11.10 10.16
N GLY A 106 -10.32 -10.49 9.53
CA GLY A 106 -10.48 -9.28 8.73
C GLY A 106 -11.39 -9.47 7.53
N LEU A 107 -11.24 -10.59 6.83
CA LEU A 107 -12.07 -10.92 5.67
C LEU A 107 -13.51 -11.25 6.07
N LEU A 108 -13.67 -12.00 7.17
CA LEU A 108 -14.99 -12.35 7.68
C LEU A 108 -15.81 -11.10 8.07
N ARG A 109 -15.15 -10.07 8.64
CA ARG A 109 -15.80 -8.80 9.02
C ARG A 109 -16.35 -7.98 7.85
N LEU A 110 -15.89 -8.22 6.61
CA LEU A 110 -16.47 -7.55 5.43
C LEU A 110 -17.93 -7.96 5.20
N GLY A 111 -18.34 -9.10 5.73
CA GLY A 111 -19.64 -9.69 5.46
C GLY A 111 -19.70 -10.45 4.14
N LEU A 112 -20.63 -11.40 4.09
CA LEU A 112 -20.69 -12.38 3.00
C LEU A 112 -20.93 -11.78 1.61
N ALA A 113 -21.75 -10.73 1.54
CA ALA A 113 -22.02 -10.04 0.27
C ALA A 113 -20.75 -9.40 -0.31
N ALA A 114 -19.98 -8.72 0.52
CA ALA A 114 -18.73 -8.11 0.11
C ALA A 114 -17.67 -9.15 -0.28
N VAL A 115 -17.62 -10.30 0.41
CA VAL A 115 -16.69 -11.39 0.07
C VAL A 115 -17.09 -12.04 -1.27
N ARG A 116 -18.37 -12.23 -1.56
CA ARG A 116 -18.84 -12.70 -2.90
C ARG A 116 -18.44 -11.74 -4.01
N GLN A 117 -18.68 -10.43 -3.79
CA GLN A 117 -18.24 -9.42 -4.74
C GLN A 117 -16.74 -9.47 -4.95
N LEU A 118 -15.96 -9.59 -3.89
CA LEU A 118 -14.50 -9.71 -3.96
C LEU A 118 -14.06 -10.91 -4.78
N THR A 119 -14.66 -12.09 -4.60
CA THR A 119 -14.31 -13.28 -5.40
C THR A 119 -14.60 -13.05 -6.89
N THR A 120 -15.69 -12.36 -7.23
CA THR A 120 -16.02 -11.98 -8.61
C THR A 120 -15.01 -10.97 -9.17
N GLU A 121 -14.60 -9.99 -8.38
CA GLU A 121 -13.57 -9.01 -8.78
C GLU A 121 -12.22 -9.68 -9.00
N ILE A 122 -11.84 -10.66 -8.15
CA ILE A 122 -10.59 -11.41 -8.31
C ILE A 122 -10.65 -12.30 -9.56
N ALA A 123 -11.74 -13.01 -9.79
CA ALA A 123 -11.92 -13.85 -10.97
C ALA A 123 -11.82 -13.06 -12.28
N SER A 124 -12.22 -11.78 -12.26
CA SER A 124 -12.10 -10.88 -13.41
C SER A 124 -10.79 -10.07 -13.44
N GLY A 125 -9.86 -10.31 -12.51
CA GLY A 125 -8.58 -9.61 -12.41
C GLY A 125 -8.67 -8.17 -11.89
N ARG A 126 -9.85 -7.67 -11.51
CA ARG A 126 -10.03 -6.30 -11.01
C ARG A 126 -9.55 -6.11 -9.57
N ALA A 127 -9.42 -7.20 -8.82
CA ALA A 127 -8.88 -7.20 -7.47
C ALA A 127 -7.91 -8.36 -7.26
N ALA A 128 -7.07 -8.25 -6.24
CA ALA A 128 -6.25 -9.34 -5.72
C ALA A 128 -6.31 -9.33 -4.19
N LEU A 129 -6.38 -10.50 -3.60
CA LEU A 129 -6.17 -10.67 -2.17
C LEU A 129 -4.68 -10.77 -1.92
N ILE A 130 -4.15 -9.95 -1.03
CA ILE A 130 -2.73 -9.90 -0.72
C ILE A 130 -2.49 -10.09 0.77
N ARG A 131 -1.41 -10.78 1.06
CA ARG A 131 -0.81 -10.85 2.38
C ARG A 131 0.37 -9.90 2.44
N ILE A 132 0.48 -9.13 3.51
CA ILE A 132 1.56 -8.18 3.76
C ILE A 132 2.27 -8.59 5.03
N ASP A 133 3.59 -8.73 4.93
CA ASP A 133 4.48 -9.06 6.03
C ASP A 133 5.52 -7.94 6.18
N ILE A 134 5.48 -7.22 7.33
CA ILE A 134 6.45 -6.19 7.68
C ILE A 134 7.12 -6.61 8.99
N PRO A 135 8.41 -6.98 8.96
CA PRO A 135 9.12 -7.42 10.16
C PRO A 135 9.15 -6.34 11.24
N GLY A 136 9.11 -6.77 12.49
CA GLY A 136 9.28 -5.88 13.64
C GLY A 136 8.09 -4.97 13.96
N THR A 137 6.96 -5.09 13.25
CA THR A 137 5.75 -4.30 13.55
C THR A 137 4.47 -5.11 13.42
N SER A 138 3.44 -4.66 14.13
CA SER A 138 2.08 -5.18 14.03
C SER A 138 1.19 -4.09 13.45
N LEU A 139 0.59 -4.38 12.30
CA LEU A 139 -0.30 -3.44 11.62
C LEU A 139 -1.75 -3.61 12.08
N ALA A 140 -2.33 -2.54 12.60
CA ALA A 140 -3.74 -2.52 12.97
C ALA A 140 -4.65 -2.52 11.71
N PRO A 141 -5.89 -3.05 11.82
CA PRO A 141 -6.89 -2.87 10.78
C PRO A 141 -7.08 -1.38 10.45
N GLY A 142 -7.15 -1.07 9.15
CA GLY A 142 -7.24 0.30 8.66
C GLY A 142 -5.90 0.99 8.39
N SER A 143 -4.77 0.44 8.87
CA SER A 143 -3.43 0.95 8.52
C SER A 143 -3.24 1.02 7.01
N VAL A 144 -2.54 2.06 6.57
CA VAL A 144 -2.27 2.31 5.15
C VAL A 144 -0.88 1.78 4.81
N VAL A 145 -0.81 0.96 3.77
CA VAL A 145 0.44 0.36 3.28
C VAL A 145 0.63 0.72 1.81
N SER A 146 1.83 1.15 1.47
CA SER A 146 2.23 1.40 0.08
C SER A 146 2.85 0.13 -0.50
N LEU A 147 2.46 -0.21 -1.73
CA LEU A 147 2.93 -1.40 -2.47
C LEU A 147 3.63 -0.97 -3.75
N GLY A 148 4.73 -1.64 -4.07
CA GLY A 148 5.49 -1.36 -5.29
C GLY A 148 6.56 -0.28 -5.10
N THR A 149 7.15 0.17 -6.20
CA THR A 149 8.24 1.16 -6.22
C THR A 149 8.10 2.10 -7.42
N GLY A 150 8.62 3.32 -7.29
CA GLY A 150 8.66 4.30 -8.39
C GLY A 150 7.27 4.68 -8.90
N SER A 151 7.06 4.62 -10.20
CA SER A 151 5.77 4.95 -10.84
C SER A 151 4.68 3.88 -10.66
N ALA A 152 5.06 2.66 -10.24
CA ALA A 152 4.14 1.56 -9.98
C ALA A 152 3.85 1.46 -8.48
N LEU A 153 3.17 2.46 -7.94
CA LEU A 153 2.74 2.53 -6.55
C LEU A 153 1.24 2.30 -6.43
N ALA A 154 0.84 1.46 -5.46
CA ALA A 154 -0.54 1.33 -5.03
C ALA A 154 -0.63 1.48 -3.52
N VAL A 155 -1.75 2.00 -3.05
CA VAL A 155 -2.01 2.16 -1.62
C VAL A 155 -3.16 1.25 -1.23
N VAL A 156 -2.96 0.46 -0.18
CA VAL A 156 -3.97 -0.47 0.33
C VAL A 156 -4.23 -0.23 1.82
N ARG A 157 -5.41 -0.65 2.26
CA ARG A 157 -5.76 -0.64 3.69
C ARG A 157 -5.76 -2.06 4.24
N VAL A 158 -5.17 -2.22 5.40
CA VAL A 158 -5.15 -3.48 6.14
C VAL A 158 -6.57 -3.85 6.58
N LEU A 159 -7.00 -5.06 6.24
CA LEU A 159 -8.26 -5.64 6.70
C LEU A 159 -8.14 -6.20 8.12
N GLY A 160 -7.02 -6.78 8.44
CA GLY A 160 -6.75 -7.41 9.72
C GLY A 160 -5.66 -8.46 9.63
N PRO A 161 -5.37 -9.18 10.73
CA PRO A 161 -4.35 -10.21 10.74
C PRO A 161 -4.70 -11.34 9.77
N ALA A 162 -3.68 -11.91 9.13
CA ALA A 162 -3.78 -13.14 8.37
C ALA A 162 -4.01 -14.33 9.33
N ALA A 163 -4.62 -15.42 8.84
CA ALA A 163 -4.89 -16.60 9.65
C ALA A 163 -3.61 -17.36 10.07
N THR A 164 -2.54 -17.22 9.28
CA THR A 164 -1.28 -17.94 9.54
C THR A 164 -0.12 -16.96 9.66
N ALA A 165 0.81 -17.22 10.57
CA ALA A 165 2.08 -16.51 10.64
C ALA A 165 3.08 -17.09 9.62
N ASP A 166 4.01 -16.26 9.15
CA ASP A 166 5.18 -16.74 8.41
C ASP A 166 6.33 -16.97 9.40
N ALA A 167 6.67 -18.23 9.62
CA ALA A 167 7.70 -18.60 10.59
C ALA A 167 9.11 -18.13 10.19
N ARG A 168 9.38 -17.94 8.87
CA ARG A 168 10.68 -17.47 8.38
C ARG A 168 10.86 -15.98 8.59
N LEU A 169 9.78 -15.21 8.42
CA LEU A 169 9.79 -13.76 8.58
C LEU A 169 9.47 -13.34 10.02
N GLN A 170 9.09 -14.28 10.90
CA GLN A 170 8.60 -14.00 12.26
C GLN A 170 7.52 -12.89 12.27
N SER A 171 6.70 -12.88 11.23
CA SER A 171 5.64 -11.91 11.02
C SER A 171 4.27 -12.57 11.15
N ALA A 172 3.38 -11.93 11.88
CA ALA A 172 1.98 -12.36 11.96
C ALA A 172 1.23 -12.14 10.63
N GLY A 173 1.78 -11.32 9.74
CA GLY A 173 1.16 -10.95 8.48
C GLY A 173 -0.21 -10.29 8.61
N VAL A 174 -0.57 -9.50 7.65
CA VAL A 174 -1.90 -8.91 7.56
C VAL A 174 -2.48 -9.09 6.16
N LEU A 175 -3.80 -9.06 6.03
CA LEU A 175 -4.49 -9.13 4.76
C LEU A 175 -4.92 -7.74 4.29
N ALA A 176 -4.87 -7.55 2.97
CA ALA A 176 -5.43 -6.40 2.30
C ALA A 176 -6.02 -6.80 0.93
N ILE A 177 -6.83 -5.91 0.36
CA ILE A 177 -7.36 -6.04 -0.99
C ILE A 177 -6.69 -4.99 -1.86
N LEU A 178 -6.04 -5.45 -2.91
CA LEU A 178 -5.47 -4.60 -3.94
C LEU A 178 -6.45 -4.48 -5.10
N ARG A 179 -6.78 -3.26 -5.51
CA ARG A 179 -7.62 -2.94 -6.67
C ARG A 179 -6.86 -2.05 -7.65
N GLY A 180 -7.36 -1.97 -8.86
CA GLY A 180 -6.76 -1.13 -9.91
C GLY A 180 -5.72 -1.85 -10.77
N PRO A 181 -4.93 -1.12 -11.55
CA PRO A 181 -4.03 -1.72 -12.57
C PRO A 181 -3.05 -2.74 -12.02
N MET A 182 -2.54 -2.55 -10.80
CA MET A 182 -1.61 -3.48 -10.17
C MET A 182 -2.26 -4.82 -9.77
N ALA A 183 -3.59 -4.87 -9.61
CA ALA A 183 -4.27 -6.12 -9.26
C ALA A 183 -4.09 -7.19 -10.33
N HIS A 184 -4.17 -6.83 -11.62
CA HIS A 184 -3.94 -7.74 -12.75
C HIS A 184 -2.53 -8.37 -12.74
N GLN A 185 -1.56 -7.66 -12.17
CA GLN A 185 -0.18 -8.13 -12.09
C GLN A 185 0.10 -8.92 -10.81
N SER A 186 -0.81 -8.89 -9.84
CA SER A 186 -0.63 -9.49 -8.51
C SER A 186 -1.16 -10.92 -8.47
N LEU A 187 -0.59 -11.76 -9.33
CA LEU A 187 -0.90 -13.18 -9.38
C LEU A 187 -0.54 -13.89 -8.07
N ALA A 188 -1.22 -15.01 -7.81
CA ALA A 188 -0.93 -15.86 -6.65
C ALA A 188 0.57 -16.22 -6.60
N GLY A 189 1.19 -16.03 -5.44
CA GLY A 189 2.62 -16.25 -5.23
C GLY A 189 3.54 -15.11 -5.63
N ARG A 190 3.09 -14.11 -6.39
CA ARG A 190 3.93 -12.97 -6.76
C ARG A 190 4.22 -12.09 -5.53
N ILE A 191 5.49 -11.75 -5.35
CA ILE A 191 5.98 -10.89 -4.28
C ILE A 191 6.24 -9.49 -4.83
N MET A 192 5.88 -8.47 -4.06
CA MET A 192 6.15 -7.06 -4.34
C MET A 192 6.62 -6.35 -3.08
N PRO A 193 7.42 -5.28 -3.19
CA PRO A 193 7.79 -4.46 -2.03
C PRO A 193 6.56 -3.85 -1.37
N ALA A 194 6.59 -3.77 -0.05
CA ALA A 194 5.58 -3.11 0.77
C ALA A 194 6.27 -2.20 1.76
N SER A 195 5.68 -1.04 2.07
CA SER A 195 6.20 -0.15 3.10
C SER A 195 5.07 0.53 3.87
N VAL A 196 5.29 0.75 5.15
CA VAL A 196 4.38 1.51 6.02
C VAL A 196 5.11 2.67 6.64
N ALA A 197 4.49 3.85 6.67
CA ALA A 197 5.01 4.99 7.41
C ALA A 197 4.81 4.74 8.92
N THR A 198 5.87 4.91 9.71
CA THR A 198 5.83 4.80 11.18
C THR A 198 5.88 6.21 11.77
N GLY A 199 4.74 6.66 12.31
CA GLY A 199 4.63 7.97 12.96
C GLY A 199 4.00 9.04 12.06
N THR A 200 3.75 10.19 12.67
CA THR A 200 3.42 11.44 11.97
C THR A 200 4.71 11.90 11.32
N GLY A 201 4.77 11.85 9.99
CA GLY A 201 5.94 12.33 9.28
C GLY A 201 6.26 13.79 9.63
N ASP A 202 7.52 14.09 9.76
CA ASP A 202 7.95 15.48 9.91
C ASP A 202 7.62 16.23 8.63
N ALA A 203 7.06 17.43 8.79
CA ALA A 203 6.88 18.33 7.66
C ALA A 203 8.25 18.85 7.20
N GLY A 204 8.48 18.82 5.91
CA GLY A 204 9.75 19.26 5.36
C GLY A 204 9.68 19.60 3.89
N LEU A 205 10.85 19.84 3.32
CA LEU A 205 11.04 20.05 1.89
C LEU A 205 11.44 18.73 1.23
N ILE A 206 10.75 18.34 0.18
CA ILE A 206 11.10 17.16 -0.61
C ILE A 206 12.04 17.57 -1.74
N VAL A 207 13.24 17.01 -1.70
CA VAL A 207 14.28 17.20 -2.72
C VAL A 207 14.39 15.91 -3.54
N PRO A 208 14.11 15.92 -4.85
CA PRO A 208 14.21 14.75 -5.71
C PRO A 208 15.64 14.17 -5.71
N ARG A 209 15.76 12.85 -5.85
CA ARG A 209 17.08 12.16 -5.86
C ARG A 209 18.01 12.69 -6.93
N ASP A 210 17.48 13.01 -8.10
CA ASP A 210 18.23 13.49 -9.26
C ASP A 210 18.79 14.92 -9.07
N ALA A 211 18.26 15.69 -8.10
CA ALA A 211 18.74 17.01 -7.77
C ALA A 211 20.00 16.99 -6.87
N ILE A 212 20.35 15.84 -6.31
CA ILE A 212 21.43 15.71 -5.33
C ILE A 212 22.78 15.65 -6.02
N VAL A 213 23.68 16.52 -5.61
CA VAL A 213 25.09 16.49 -5.95
C VAL A 213 25.89 16.14 -4.70
N ARG A 214 26.66 15.04 -4.75
CA ARG A 214 27.54 14.62 -3.66
C ARG A 214 28.95 15.17 -3.88
N PHE A 215 29.42 15.95 -2.93
CA PHE A 215 30.77 16.53 -3.00
C PHE A 215 31.33 16.66 -1.57
N GLN A 216 32.59 16.27 -1.37
CA GLN A 216 33.30 16.30 -0.08
C GLN A 216 32.52 15.68 1.09
N GLY A 217 31.89 14.52 0.84
CA GLY A 217 31.11 13.80 1.85
C GLY A 217 29.76 14.41 2.21
N GLN A 218 29.39 15.53 1.60
CA GLN A 218 28.13 16.24 1.84
C GLN A 218 27.17 16.13 0.65
N MET A 219 25.88 16.34 0.91
CA MET A 219 24.83 16.44 -0.10
C MET A 219 24.50 17.89 -0.38
N TRP A 220 24.47 18.24 -1.65
CA TRP A 220 24.23 19.60 -2.12
C TRP A 220 23.14 19.63 -3.17
N VAL A 221 22.48 20.78 -3.29
CA VAL A 221 21.59 21.10 -4.41
C VAL A 221 22.00 22.47 -4.98
N TYR A 222 21.71 22.68 -6.26
CA TYR A 222 21.87 23.96 -6.91
C TYR A 222 20.52 24.66 -7.00
N ARG A 223 20.33 25.72 -6.21
CA ARG A 223 19.13 26.57 -6.24
C ARG A 223 19.32 27.69 -7.25
N GLN A 224 18.34 27.89 -8.10
CA GLN A 224 18.29 29.00 -9.04
C GLN A 224 18.17 30.33 -8.28
N SER A 225 19.01 31.30 -8.60
CA SER A 225 19.01 32.64 -8.01
C SER A 225 19.35 33.67 -9.11
N GLY A 226 18.36 34.45 -9.50
CA GLY A 226 18.53 35.40 -10.60
C GLY A 226 18.93 34.70 -11.90
N LYS A 227 20.05 35.11 -12.51
CA LYS A 227 20.59 34.53 -13.75
C LYS A 227 21.58 33.38 -13.49
N GLY A 228 21.64 32.82 -12.29
CA GLY A 228 22.61 31.79 -11.97
C GLY A 228 22.08 30.77 -10.95
N PHE A 229 23.01 29.98 -10.41
CA PHE A 229 22.76 28.95 -9.43
C PHE A 229 23.65 29.14 -8.20
N VAL A 230 23.07 28.94 -7.03
CA VAL A 230 23.75 28.97 -5.73
C VAL A 230 23.74 27.56 -5.18
N ARG A 231 24.90 27.09 -4.75
CA ARG A 231 25.05 25.80 -4.09
C ARG A 231 24.53 25.89 -2.65
N VAL A 232 23.66 24.96 -2.29
CA VAL A 232 23.05 24.83 -0.95
C VAL A 232 23.34 23.46 -0.39
N VAL A 233 23.96 23.41 0.80
CA VAL A 233 24.17 22.14 1.51
C VAL A 233 22.85 21.68 2.10
N LEU A 234 22.61 20.37 2.09
CA LEU A 234 21.48 19.75 2.77
C LEU A 234 21.95 19.22 4.14
N THR A 235 21.35 19.74 5.20
CA THR A 235 21.63 19.30 6.57
C THR A 235 20.57 18.28 6.99
N ASP A 236 21.00 17.16 7.58
CA ASP A 236 20.17 16.08 8.10
C ASP A 236 19.09 15.57 7.11
N PRO A 237 19.46 15.31 5.82
CA PRO A 237 18.50 14.80 4.87
C PRO A 237 18.08 13.37 5.23
N VAL A 238 16.77 13.14 5.36
CA VAL A 238 16.18 11.82 5.61
C VAL A 238 15.77 11.19 4.28
N SER A 239 16.18 9.96 4.04
CA SER A 239 15.83 9.25 2.80
C SER A 239 14.33 8.90 2.81
N VAL A 240 13.62 9.28 1.75
CA VAL A 240 12.19 9.05 1.55
C VAL A 240 11.94 8.41 0.18
N ALA A 241 10.70 7.97 -0.07
CA ALA A 241 10.38 7.25 -1.32
C ALA A 241 10.76 8.05 -2.58
N ASP A 242 10.44 9.34 -2.61
CA ASP A 242 10.58 10.20 -3.79
C ASP A 242 11.84 11.08 -3.77
N GLY A 243 12.74 10.86 -2.79
CA GLY A 243 13.96 11.66 -2.69
C GLY A 243 14.52 11.78 -1.28
N TRP A 244 14.68 13.02 -0.84
CA TRP A 244 15.19 13.36 0.48
C TRP A 244 14.30 14.41 1.13
N LEU A 245 13.84 14.13 2.35
CA LEU A 245 13.12 15.08 3.20
C LEU A 245 14.13 15.90 3.98
N ILE A 246 13.97 17.20 3.93
CA ILE A 246 14.70 18.16 4.77
C ILE A 246 13.71 18.66 5.82
N PRO A 247 13.85 18.29 7.11
CA PRO A 247 12.91 18.68 8.15
C PRO A 247 12.82 20.20 8.32
N VAL A 248 11.64 20.72 8.61
CA VAL A 248 11.44 22.15 8.95
C VAL A 248 12.12 22.43 10.28
N GLY A 249 13.00 23.42 10.32
CA GLY A 249 13.70 23.79 11.57
C GLY A 249 15.14 23.30 11.67
N SER A 250 15.66 22.54 10.71
CA SER A 250 17.07 22.08 10.68
C SER A 250 18.11 23.18 10.40
N GLY A 251 17.81 24.44 10.68
CA GLY A 251 18.74 25.57 10.47
C GLY A 251 18.92 26.01 9.01
N GLN A 252 18.13 25.43 8.10
CA GLN A 252 18.22 25.66 6.65
C GLN A 252 17.44 26.88 6.19
N ALA A 253 17.89 28.08 6.57
CA ALA A 253 17.34 29.34 6.02
C ALA A 253 17.57 29.52 4.50
N ARG A 254 18.27 28.55 3.83
CA ARG A 254 18.74 28.68 2.45
C ARG A 254 17.90 28.01 1.39
N LEU A 255 16.98 27.10 1.76
CA LEU A 255 16.04 26.43 0.85
C LEU A 255 14.62 26.61 1.36
N LYS A 256 13.69 27.01 0.48
CA LYS A 256 12.28 27.24 0.81
C LYS A 256 11.38 26.48 -0.17
N SER A 257 10.14 26.25 0.24
CA SER A 257 9.11 25.75 -0.67
C SER A 257 8.93 26.69 -1.85
N GLY A 258 8.87 26.12 -3.05
CA GLY A 258 8.78 26.87 -4.29
C GLY A 258 10.12 27.33 -4.86
N ASP A 259 11.23 27.21 -4.13
CA ASP A 259 12.56 27.47 -4.69
C ASP A 259 12.79 26.52 -5.88
N ARG A 260 13.36 27.05 -6.96
CA ARG A 260 13.68 26.23 -8.14
C ARG A 260 15.07 25.65 -7.98
N ILE A 261 15.18 24.34 -8.07
CA ILE A 261 16.46 23.60 -7.96
C ILE A 261 16.76 22.85 -9.26
N ALA A 262 18.04 22.70 -9.58
CA ALA A 262 18.46 21.89 -10.71
C ALA A 262 18.23 20.40 -10.41
N VAL A 263 17.32 19.77 -11.16
CA VAL A 263 17.05 18.33 -11.07
C VAL A 263 17.82 17.53 -12.11
N ARG A 264 18.42 18.20 -13.09
CA ARG A 264 19.41 17.64 -14.04
C ARG A 264 20.52 18.64 -14.28
N GLY A 265 21.72 18.15 -14.64
CA GLY A 265 22.89 18.99 -14.92
C GLY A 265 23.64 19.47 -13.68
N GLY A 266 23.28 18.99 -12.48
CA GLY A 266 23.91 19.40 -11.22
C GLY A 266 25.43 19.16 -11.15
N THR A 267 25.91 18.06 -11.73
CA THR A 267 27.36 17.77 -11.83
C THR A 267 28.09 18.73 -12.75
N GLY A 268 27.46 19.20 -13.83
CA GLY A 268 28.01 20.24 -14.71
C GLY A 268 28.11 21.58 -13.96
N LEU A 269 27.09 21.93 -13.17
CA LEU A 269 27.14 23.12 -12.31
C LEU A 269 28.26 23.04 -11.27
N LEU A 270 28.50 21.84 -10.69
CA LEU A 270 29.61 21.63 -9.75
C LEU A 270 30.97 21.84 -10.43
N ALA A 271 31.18 21.30 -11.63
CA ALA A 271 32.42 21.47 -12.38
C ALA A 271 32.72 22.95 -12.68
N MET A 272 31.69 23.71 -13.05
CA MET A 272 31.84 25.16 -13.31
C MET A 272 32.10 25.97 -12.02
N ASP A 273 31.43 25.56 -10.90
CA ASP A 273 31.60 26.19 -9.59
C ASP A 273 33.06 26.03 -9.09
N LEU A 274 33.63 24.83 -9.25
CA LEU A 274 35.01 24.55 -8.87
C LEU A 274 36.03 25.16 -9.82
N GLY A 275 35.78 25.22 -11.14
CA GLY A 275 36.64 25.86 -12.13
C GLY A 275 36.68 27.38 -12.00
N GLY A 276 35.57 28.01 -11.59
CA GLY A 276 35.51 29.45 -11.36
C GLY A 276 36.23 29.93 -10.08
N THR A 277 36.28 29.07 -9.04
CA THR A 277 37.06 29.37 -7.82
C THR A 277 38.56 29.28 -8.02
N GLY A 278 39.04 28.45 -8.94
CA GLY A 278 40.48 28.34 -9.27
C GLY A 278 41.02 29.55 -10.03
N GLN A 279 40.20 30.25 -10.79
CA GLN A 279 40.63 31.43 -11.54
C GLN A 279 40.70 32.70 -10.68
N ASN A 280 39.89 32.80 -9.60
CA ASN A 280 39.97 33.93 -8.70
C ASN A 280 41.16 33.88 -7.71
N GLN A 281 41.64 32.70 -7.38
CA GLN A 281 42.86 32.59 -6.52
C GLN A 281 44.15 32.89 -7.28
N ALA A 282 44.21 32.66 -8.59
CA ALA A 282 45.37 33.02 -9.41
C ALA A 282 45.48 34.51 -9.75
N ALA A 283 44.40 35.28 -9.53
CA ALA A 283 44.38 36.72 -9.80
C ALA A 283 44.67 37.57 -8.55
N GLU A 284 44.82 36.98 -7.36
CA GLU A 284 45.20 37.66 -6.12
C GLU A 284 46.69 37.41 -5.75
N GLU A 285 47.43 36.63 -6.55
CA GLU A 285 48.89 36.38 -6.37
C GLU A 285 49.77 37.09 -7.41
N GLU A 286 49.24 37.98 -8.26
CA GLU A 286 49.99 38.91 -9.09
C GLU A 286 49.81 40.35 -8.55
#